data_45b48bb8ceef8761e2c0a9fff571a6d8
#
_entry.id   45b48bb8ceef8761e2c0a9fff571a6d8
#
_cell.length_a   1.000
_cell.length_b   1.000
_cell.length_c   1.000
_cell.angle_alpha   90.00
_cell.angle_beta   90.00
_cell.angle_gamma   90.00
#
_symmetry.space_group_name_H-M   'P 1'
#
loop_
_entity.id
_entity.type
_entity.pdbx_description
1 polymer ?
#
loop_
_entity_poly.entity_id
_entity_poly.type
_entity_poly.pdbx_seq_one_letter_code
_entity_poly.pdbx_strand_id
1 'polypeptide(L)'
;MIRKVLKKILCVAMCLIMCGSTAAMALTVDSPDTKIVEPAYENISANSCSLKISGVNSVSSAVLHAKGSMYLHIKMELQKKKSGIYQTIETWTASRTGMVLTMEEERLINVLASYRLKVPFTSGSETVVYYDYP
;
A
#
# COMPACT_ATOMS: atom_id res chain seq x y z
N MET A 1 56.39 -11.68 -8.46
CA MET A 1 55.88 -10.55 -9.25
C MET A 1 54.68 -10.91 -10.10
N ILE A 2 54.75 -11.97 -10.88
CA ILE A 2 53.67 -12.37 -11.77
C ILE A 2 52.38 -12.70 -11.02
N ARG A 3 52.47 -13.34 -9.86
CA ARG A 3 51.30 -13.69 -9.03
C ARG A 3 50.55 -12.45 -8.50
N LYS A 4 51.24 -11.36 -8.23
CA LYS A 4 50.63 -10.12 -7.75
C LYS A 4 49.90 -9.38 -8.88
N VAL A 5 50.44 -9.43 -10.06
CA VAL A 5 49.85 -8.85 -11.25
C VAL A 5 48.60 -9.61 -11.66
N LEU A 6 48.67 -10.95 -11.60
CA LEU A 6 47.54 -11.82 -11.94
C LEU A 6 46.36 -11.61 -10.97
N LYS A 7 46.65 -11.45 -9.68
CA LYS A 7 45.61 -11.14 -8.68
C LYS A 7 44.96 -9.78 -8.93
N LYS A 8 45.73 -8.80 -9.33
CA LYS A 8 45.19 -7.47 -9.65
C LYS A 8 44.31 -7.49 -10.89
N ILE A 9 44.72 -8.24 -11.90
CA ILE A 9 43.93 -8.38 -13.13
C ILE A 9 42.61 -9.13 -12.85
N LEU A 10 42.65 -10.16 -12.02
CA LEU A 10 41.48 -10.90 -11.64
C LEU A 10 40.49 -10.06 -10.84
N CYS A 11 40.99 -9.24 -9.93
CA CYS A 11 40.15 -8.30 -9.17
C CYS A 11 39.47 -7.28 -10.06
N VAL A 12 40.22 -6.73 -11.03
CA VAL A 12 39.67 -5.75 -11.96
C VAL A 12 38.58 -6.36 -12.84
N ALA A 13 38.84 -7.58 -13.32
CA ALA A 13 37.83 -8.30 -14.12
C ALA A 13 36.56 -8.60 -13.31
N MET A 14 36.68 -9.00 -12.07
CA MET A 14 35.53 -9.21 -11.19
C MET A 14 34.78 -7.90 -10.90
N CYS A 15 35.48 -6.82 -10.66
CA CYS A 15 34.84 -5.55 -10.45
C CYS A 15 34.04 -5.06 -11.65
N LEU A 16 34.54 -5.28 -12.85
CA LEU A 16 33.86 -4.90 -14.08
C LEU A 16 32.56 -5.68 -14.27
N ILE A 17 32.56 -6.96 -13.95
CA ILE A 17 31.35 -7.80 -14.02
C ILE A 17 30.32 -7.35 -12.99
N MET A 18 30.76 -7.05 -11.80
CA MET A 18 29.86 -6.57 -10.74
C MET A 18 29.27 -5.20 -11.08
N CYS A 19 30.05 -4.30 -11.63
CA CYS A 19 29.57 -2.99 -12.05
C CYS A 19 28.54 -3.08 -13.18
N GLY A 20 28.75 -4.00 -14.11
CA GLY A 20 27.82 -4.19 -15.22
C GLY A 20 26.44 -4.65 -14.77
N SER A 21 26.38 -5.60 -13.84
CA SER A 21 25.10 -6.06 -13.29
C SER A 21 24.42 -4.98 -12.44
N THR A 22 25.18 -4.23 -11.69
CA THR A 22 24.62 -3.13 -10.87
C THR A 22 24.09 -2.01 -11.76
N ALA A 23 24.76 -1.68 -12.84
CA ALA A 23 24.31 -0.68 -13.79
C ALA A 23 22.98 -1.11 -14.46
N ALA A 24 22.84 -2.37 -14.81
CA ALA A 24 21.61 -2.90 -15.37
C ALA A 24 20.44 -2.80 -14.37
N MET A 25 20.67 -3.06 -13.10
CA MET A 25 19.66 -2.91 -12.06
C MET A 25 19.31 -1.45 -11.81
N ALA A 26 20.28 -0.55 -11.84
CA ALA A 26 20.05 0.88 -11.71
C ALA A 26 19.17 1.43 -12.84
N LEU A 27 19.39 0.98 -14.06
CA LEU A 27 18.53 1.35 -15.19
C LEU A 27 17.10 0.88 -15.02
N THR A 28 16.89 -0.26 -14.40
CA THR A 28 15.55 -0.77 -14.09
C THR A 28 14.87 0.07 -13.01
N VAL A 29 15.63 0.54 -12.06
CA VAL A 29 15.13 1.38 -10.97
C VAL A 29 14.91 2.82 -11.43
N ASP A 30 15.69 3.30 -12.38
CA ASP A 30 15.57 4.65 -12.92
C ASP A 30 14.40 4.85 -13.86
N SER A 31 13.70 3.82 -14.12
CA SER A 31 12.43 3.92 -14.78
C SER A 31 11.28 4.29 -13.82
N PRO A 32 11.52 4.98 -12.77
CA PRO A 32 10.50 5.36 -11.80
C PRO A 32 9.61 6.48 -12.27
N ASP A 33 9.93 7.07 -13.35
CA ASP A 33 8.96 7.93 -14.04
C ASP A 33 7.74 7.12 -14.42
N THR A 34 7.88 5.83 -14.39
CA THR A 34 6.80 4.87 -14.45
C THR A 34 6.06 4.67 -13.13
N LYS A 35 6.44 5.32 -12.07
CA LYS A 35 5.64 5.40 -10.83
C LYS A 35 4.18 5.78 -11.05
N ILE A 36 3.91 6.35 -12.18
CA ILE A 36 2.59 6.71 -12.65
C ILE A 36 1.81 5.49 -13.12
N VAL A 37 2.46 4.36 -13.28
CA VAL A 37 1.77 3.13 -13.55
C VAL A 37 1.08 2.70 -12.27
N GLU A 38 -0.08 3.27 -12.04
CA GLU A 38 -1.02 2.71 -11.10
C GLU A 38 -1.32 1.28 -11.54
N PRO A 39 -1.43 0.34 -10.57
CA PRO A 39 -1.89 -0.98 -10.91
C PRO A 39 -3.18 -0.85 -11.72
N ALA A 40 -3.19 -1.40 -12.92
CA ALA A 40 -4.39 -1.41 -13.75
C ALA A 40 -5.40 -2.34 -13.10
N TYR A 41 -6.27 -1.80 -12.28
CA TYR A 41 -7.38 -2.55 -11.74
C TYR A 41 -8.42 -2.81 -12.84
N GLU A 42 -8.93 -4.02 -12.85
CA GLU A 42 -9.89 -4.45 -13.85
C GLU A 42 -11.27 -3.85 -13.59
N ASN A 43 -11.69 -3.80 -12.34
CA ASN A 43 -13.02 -3.37 -11.93
C ASN A 43 -13.05 -2.06 -11.15
N ILE A 44 -11.94 -1.65 -10.57
CA ILE A 44 -11.85 -0.45 -9.74
C ILE A 44 -11.29 0.72 -10.55
N SER A 45 -12.05 1.80 -10.65
CA SER A 45 -11.59 3.03 -11.29
C SER A 45 -10.88 3.97 -10.34
N ALA A 46 -11.31 4.03 -9.09
CA ALA A 46 -10.69 4.82 -8.03
C ALA A 46 -11.07 4.28 -6.66
N ASN A 47 -10.19 4.45 -5.71
CA ASN A 47 -10.47 4.17 -4.30
C ASN A 47 -9.64 5.09 -3.42
N SER A 48 -10.17 5.39 -2.25
CA SER A 48 -9.45 6.15 -1.24
C SER A 48 -9.91 5.77 0.16
N CYS A 49 -9.02 5.90 1.12
CA CYS A 49 -9.35 5.77 2.52
C CYS A 49 -8.63 6.83 3.32
N SER A 50 -9.20 7.21 4.45
CA SER A 50 -8.65 8.25 5.29
C SER A 50 -8.95 7.96 6.75
N LEU A 51 -7.95 8.12 7.60
CA LEU A 51 -8.10 8.10 9.05
C LEU A 51 -7.68 9.47 9.58
N LYS A 52 -8.62 10.18 10.19
CA LYS A 52 -8.38 11.48 10.82
C LYS A 52 -8.59 11.35 12.32
N ILE A 53 -7.62 11.81 13.08
CA ILE A 53 -7.70 11.82 14.54
C ILE A 53 -7.69 13.26 15.03
N SER A 54 -8.67 13.59 15.84
CA SER A 54 -8.79 14.88 16.51
C SER A 54 -9.09 14.66 17.98
N GLY A 55 -8.10 14.87 18.85
CA GLY A 55 -8.23 14.58 20.28
C GLY A 55 -8.52 13.09 20.50
N VAL A 56 -9.63 12.78 21.16
CA VAL A 56 -10.07 11.42 21.45
C VAL A 56 -11.01 10.85 20.38
N ASN A 57 -11.28 11.61 19.33
CA ASN A 57 -12.18 11.19 18.28
C ASN A 57 -11.42 10.79 17.01
N SER A 58 -11.82 9.69 16.42
CA SER A 58 -11.32 9.23 15.11
C SER A 58 -12.45 9.16 14.11
N VAL A 59 -12.16 9.58 12.88
CA VAL A 59 -13.07 9.49 11.75
C VAL A 59 -12.38 8.63 10.68
N SER A 60 -12.98 7.51 10.37
CA SER A 60 -12.53 6.59 9.31
C SER A 60 -13.46 6.74 8.12
N SER A 61 -12.92 6.98 6.94
CA SER A 61 -13.70 7.12 5.72
C SER A 61 -13.10 6.30 4.59
N ALA A 62 -13.95 5.84 3.69
CA ALA A 62 -13.54 5.09 2.51
C ALA A 62 -14.48 5.36 1.35
N VAL A 63 -13.92 5.42 0.15
CA VAL A 63 -14.64 5.64 -1.09
C VAL A 63 -14.17 4.63 -2.12
N LEU A 64 -15.10 4.01 -2.82
CA LEU A 64 -14.84 3.05 -3.89
C LEU A 64 -15.64 3.45 -5.13
N HIS A 65 -14.94 3.60 -6.25
CA HIS A 65 -15.53 3.82 -7.56
C HIS A 65 -15.21 2.64 -8.47
N ALA A 66 -16.23 2.06 -9.07
CA ALA A 66 -16.09 0.98 -10.02
C ALA A 66 -16.17 1.47 -11.47
N LYS A 67 -15.62 0.70 -12.40
CA LYS A 67 -15.67 0.98 -13.83
C LYS A 67 -17.04 0.72 -14.46
N GLY A 68 -17.89 0.00 -13.76
CA GLY A 68 -19.26 -0.29 -14.18
C GLY A 68 -20.12 -0.66 -12.98
N SER A 69 -21.40 -0.88 -13.19
CA SER A 69 -22.28 -1.31 -12.12
C SER A 69 -22.01 -2.76 -11.75
N MET A 70 -21.65 -2.99 -10.50
CA MET A 70 -21.33 -4.33 -9.98
C MET A 70 -21.48 -4.35 -8.46
N TYR A 71 -21.31 -5.51 -7.86
CA TYR A 71 -21.31 -5.65 -6.40
C TYR A 71 -20.07 -4.96 -5.83
N LEU A 72 -20.28 -4.04 -4.89
CA LEU A 72 -19.26 -3.30 -4.19
C LEU A 72 -19.31 -3.61 -2.71
N HIS A 73 -18.12 -3.79 -2.11
CA HIS A 73 -17.99 -4.05 -0.68
C HIS A 73 -16.78 -3.31 -0.13
N ILE A 74 -16.98 -2.62 0.98
CA ILE A 74 -15.92 -1.98 1.74
C ILE A 74 -15.93 -2.55 3.15
N LYS A 75 -14.78 -2.97 3.61
CA LYS A 75 -14.55 -3.33 4.99
C LYS A 75 -13.51 -2.36 5.56
N MET A 76 -13.85 -1.63 6.60
CA MET A 76 -12.90 -0.79 7.31
C MET A 76 -12.52 -1.44 8.63
N GLU A 77 -11.24 -1.59 8.85
CA GLU A 77 -10.69 -2.13 10.10
C GLU A 77 -9.82 -1.07 10.76
N LEU A 78 -10.29 -0.53 11.87
CA LEU A 78 -9.46 0.35 12.69
C LEU A 78 -8.53 -0.51 13.52
N GLN A 79 -7.23 -0.30 13.38
CA GLN A 79 -6.21 -1.08 14.04
C GLN A 79 -5.41 -0.22 15.02
N LYS A 80 -5.17 -0.77 16.18
CA LYS A 80 -4.37 -0.18 17.25
C LYS A 80 -3.06 -0.92 17.39
N LYS A 81 -1.97 -0.20 17.50
CA LYS A 81 -0.65 -0.80 17.71
C LYS A 81 -0.49 -1.22 19.17
N LYS A 82 -0.24 -2.50 19.37
CA LYS A 82 0.04 -3.10 20.68
C LYS A 82 1.31 -3.94 20.59
N SER A 83 2.31 -3.62 21.41
CA SER A 83 3.59 -4.35 21.43
C SER A 83 4.23 -4.46 20.05
N GLY A 84 4.16 -3.38 19.26
CA GLY A 84 4.74 -3.30 17.93
C GLY A 84 3.89 -3.93 16.82
N ILE A 85 2.73 -4.49 17.14
CA ILE A 85 1.84 -5.17 16.20
C ILE A 85 0.51 -4.45 16.14
N TYR A 86 -0.01 -4.22 14.93
CA TYR A 86 -1.34 -3.68 14.75
C TYR A 86 -2.39 -4.77 14.89
N GLN A 87 -3.39 -4.50 15.71
CA GLN A 87 -4.52 -5.39 15.96
C GLN A 87 -5.83 -4.66 15.65
N THR A 88 -6.74 -5.33 14.97
CA THR A 88 -8.06 -4.77 14.68
C THR A 88 -8.86 -4.64 15.97
N ILE A 89 -9.34 -3.43 16.23
CA ILE A 89 -10.17 -3.13 17.40
C ILE A 89 -11.61 -2.82 17.04
N GLU A 90 -11.88 -2.48 15.79
CA GLU A 90 -13.21 -2.19 15.28
C GLU A 90 -13.27 -2.53 13.79
N THR A 91 -14.41 -3.05 13.35
CA THR A 91 -14.65 -3.38 11.96
C THR A 91 -16.02 -2.86 11.54
N TRP A 92 -16.07 -2.16 10.41
CA TRP A 92 -17.30 -1.71 9.78
C TRP A 92 -17.34 -2.22 8.34
N THR A 93 -18.53 -2.55 7.88
CA THR A 93 -18.72 -3.05 6.51
C THR A 93 -19.88 -2.33 5.85
N ALA A 94 -19.76 -2.12 4.54
CA ALA A 94 -20.84 -1.62 3.71
C ALA A 94 -20.77 -2.32 2.36
N SER A 95 -21.92 -2.53 1.75
CA SER A 95 -22.02 -3.14 0.42
C SER A 95 -23.21 -2.60 -0.34
N ARG A 96 -23.09 -2.58 -1.65
CA ARG A 96 -24.20 -2.27 -2.56
C ARG A 96 -23.84 -2.72 -3.96
N THR A 97 -24.83 -2.84 -4.81
CA THR A 97 -24.65 -2.99 -6.26
C THR A 97 -24.76 -1.60 -6.90
N GLY A 98 -23.76 -1.20 -7.64
CA GLY A 98 -23.69 0.12 -8.27
C GLY A 98 -22.27 0.45 -8.70
N MET A 99 -22.00 1.73 -8.93
CA MET A 99 -20.71 2.23 -9.38
C MET A 99 -19.92 2.95 -8.29
N VAL A 100 -20.58 3.37 -7.20
CA VAL A 100 -19.94 4.12 -6.12
C VAL A 100 -20.43 3.59 -4.79
N LEU A 101 -19.50 3.40 -3.87
CA LEU A 101 -19.78 3.08 -2.48
C LEU A 101 -18.91 3.96 -1.58
N THR A 102 -19.55 4.61 -0.61
CA THR A 102 -18.86 5.44 0.38
C THR A 102 -19.27 5.01 1.77
N MET A 103 -18.36 5.15 2.72
CA MET A 103 -18.69 4.96 4.13
C MET A 103 -17.81 5.84 5.01
N GLU A 104 -18.35 6.25 6.15
CA GLU A 104 -17.67 7.03 7.16
C GLU A 104 -18.16 6.59 8.54
N GLU A 105 -17.23 6.37 9.45
CA GLU A 105 -17.53 5.93 10.79
C GLU A 105 -16.65 6.67 11.81
N GLU A 106 -17.19 6.89 12.98
CA GLU A 106 -16.52 7.56 14.08
C GLU A 106 -16.32 6.60 15.26
N ARG A 107 -15.23 6.80 15.96
CA ARG A 107 -14.96 6.06 17.18
C ARG A 107 -14.07 6.86 18.12
N LEU A 108 -14.33 6.72 19.43
CA LEU A 108 -13.44 7.23 20.46
C LEU A 108 -12.19 6.37 20.56
N ILE A 109 -11.04 7.02 20.70
CA ILE A 109 -9.74 6.37 20.76
C ILE A 109 -8.94 6.85 21.97
N ASN A 110 -7.83 6.15 22.23
CA ASN A 110 -6.83 6.57 23.21
C ASN A 110 -5.77 7.43 22.51
N VAL A 111 -5.66 8.70 22.91
CA VAL A 111 -4.70 9.64 22.31
C VAL A 111 -3.24 9.23 22.46
N LEU A 112 -2.93 8.35 23.39
CA LEU A 112 -1.56 7.88 23.62
C LEU A 112 -1.18 6.67 22.77
N ALA A 113 -2.11 6.09 22.03
CA ALA A 113 -1.88 4.94 21.17
C ALA A 113 -1.68 5.34 19.71
N SER A 114 -1.07 4.45 18.94
CA SER A 114 -0.93 4.59 17.50
C SER A 114 -1.98 3.77 16.78
N TYR A 115 -2.56 4.33 15.73
CA TYR A 115 -3.62 3.70 14.97
C TYR A 115 -3.31 3.72 13.48
N ARG A 116 -3.94 2.81 12.75
CA ARG A 116 -4.03 2.84 11.30
C ARG A 116 -5.38 2.32 10.84
N LEU A 117 -5.77 2.68 9.65
CA LEU A 117 -6.95 2.16 9.01
C LEU A 117 -6.53 1.16 7.92
N LYS A 118 -7.08 -0.03 7.97
CA LYS A 118 -6.93 -1.05 6.93
C LYS A 118 -8.25 -1.19 6.20
N VAL A 119 -8.23 -1.04 4.90
CA VAL A 119 -9.45 -1.07 4.11
C VAL A 119 -9.30 -2.01 2.92
N PRO A 120 -9.86 -3.23 2.99
CA PRO A 120 -10.12 -4.05 1.83
C PRO A 120 -11.29 -3.50 1.03
N PHE A 121 -11.05 -3.19 -0.24
CA PHE A 121 -12.07 -2.78 -1.20
C PHE A 121 -12.35 -3.94 -2.16
N THR A 122 -13.61 -4.27 -2.35
CA THR A 122 -14.02 -5.31 -3.29
C THR A 122 -14.95 -4.72 -4.35
N SER A 123 -14.65 -4.97 -5.60
CA SER A 123 -15.46 -4.59 -6.75
C SER A 123 -15.60 -5.80 -7.67
N GLY A 124 -16.78 -6.40 -7.70
CA GLY A 124 -17.00 -7.68 -8.37
C GLY A 124 -16.15 -8.79 -7.75
N SER A 125 -15.23 -9.35 -8.51
CA SER A 125 -14.30 -10.38 -8.07
C SER A 125 -12.92 -9.84 -7.65
N GLU A 126 -12.69 -8.53 -7.79
CA GLU A 126 -11.42 -7.90 -7.48
C GLU A 126 -11.41 -7.35 -6.06
N THR A 127 -10.36 -7.65 -5.30
CA THR A 127 -10.16 -7.13 -3.96
C THR A 127 -8.77 -6.53 -3.84
N VAL A 128 -8.71 -5.30 -3.32
CA VAL A 128 -7.45 -4.60 -3.03
C VAL A 128 -7.47 -4.09 -1.60
N VAL A 129 -6.31 -4.01 -0.98
CA VAL A 129 -6.19 -3.59 0.42
C VAL A 129 -5.34 -2.33 0.50
N TYR A 130 -5.88 -1.32 1.15
CA TYR A 130 -5.18 -0.06 1.41
C TYR A 130 -5.07 0.21 2.90
N TYR A 131 -4.06 0.99 3.24
CA TYR A 131 -3.81 1.43 4.61
C TYR A 131 -3.69 2.94 4.63
N ASP A 132 -4.20 3.57 5.69
CA ASP A 132 -3.97 4.96 5.96
C ASP A 132 -3.51 5.17 7.40
N TYR A 133 -2.59 6.08 7.57
CA TYR A 133 -2.01 6.46 8.86
C TYR A 133 -2.39 7.92 9.15
N PRO A 134 -2.81 8.22 10.38
CA PRO A 134 -3.18 9.60 10.72
C PRO A 134 -2.03 10.57 10.71
#